data_3584b0f5f7b6456f1ce1c57fcb2ce1b1
#
_entry.id   3584b0f5f7b6456f1ce1c57fcb2ce1b1
#
_cell.length_a   1.000
_cell.length_b   1.000
_cell.length_c   1.000
_cell.angle_alpha   90.00
_cell.angle_beta   90.00
_cell.angle_gamma   90.00
#
_symmetry.space_group_name_H-M   'P 1'
#
loop_
_entity.id
_entity.type
_entity.pdbx_description
1 polymer ?
#
loop_
_entity_poly.entity_id
_entity_poly.type
_entity_poly.pdbx_seq_one_letter_code
_entity_poly.pdbx_strand_id
1 'polypeptide(L)'
;PAGHKKAVQAANRAREAIDTAHRALQSCGQIFRYAIATGRTERDVAADLRGALVPVKRKAFATITDPAAIGALLRDIDAYSAGPITRAALRLAPYVFVRPGELAGAEWKEFNLEAAEWRIPAHKMKKRELHIVPLSRQALEILEDLRLYSGHTRFLFPSNRGNSRPMTKEGILAALRRMGYDKDVMTTH
;
A
#
# COMPACT_ATOMS: atom_id res chain seq x y z
N PRO A 1 -26.73 -0.78 -16.42
CA PRO A 1 -25.54 -0.88 -15.57
C PRO A 1 -24.47 -1.86 -16.03
N ALA A 2 -24.78 -2.99 -16.70
CA ALA A 2 -23.75 -3.94 -17.16
C ALA A 2 -22.81 -3.35 -18.24
N GLY A 3 -23.33 -2.51 -19.14
CA GLY A 3 -22.54 -1.83 -20.16
C GLY A 3 -21.53 -0.85 -19.58
N HIS A 4 -21.87 -0.12 -18.53
CA HIS A 4 -20.98 0.82 -17.88
C HIS A 4 -19.77 0.12 -17.24
N LYS A 5 -19.96 -1.04 -16.58
CA LYS A 5 -18.86 -1.82 -16.00
C LYS A 5 -17.89 -2.32 -17.06
N LYS A 6 -18.39 -2.80 -18.22
CA LYS A 6 -17.54 -3.24 -19.34
C LYS A 6 -16.72 -2.08 -19.93
N ALA A 7 -17.32 -0.90 -20.11
CA ALA A 7 -16.63 0.27 -20.60
C ALA A 7 -15.52 0.74 -19.66
N VAL A 8 -15.76 0.76 -18.35
CA VAL A 8 -14.75 1.10 -17.34
C VAL A 8 -13.61 0.09 -17.32
N GLN A 9 -13.89 -1.22 -17.45
CA GLN A 9 -12.85 -2.25 -17.53
C GLN A 9 -12.01 -2.09 -18.80
N ALA A 10 -12.62 -1.82 -19.95
CA ALA A 10 -11.90 -1.59 -21.19
C ALA A 10 -10.98 -0.35 -21.10
N ALA A 11 -11.47 0.75 -20.54
CA ALA A 11 -10.67 1.97 -20.32
C ALA A 11 -9.49 1.73 -19.36
N ASN A 12 -9.67 0.94 -18.30
CA ASN A 12 -8.59 0.58 -17.37
C ASN A 12 -7.53 -0.28 -18.08
N ARG A 13 -7.92 -1.28 -18.88
CA ARG A 13 -6.97 -2.11 -19.66
C ARG A 13 -6.17 -1.30 -20.66
N ALA A 14 -6.84 -0.38 -21.37
CA ALA A 14 -6.16 0.53 -22.31
C ALA A 14 -5.12 1.40 -21.58
N ARG A 15 -5.46 1.92 -20.41
CA ARG A 15 -4.53 2.71 -19.59
C ARG A 15 -3.34 1.89 -19.10
N GLU A 16 -3.56 0.66 -18.61
CA GLU A 16 -2.50 -0.25 -18.18
C GLU A 16 -1.55 -0.61 -19.35
N ALA A 17 -2.11 -0.78 -20.56
CA ALA A 17 -1.31 -1.02 -21.77
C ALA A 17 -0.43 0.19 -22.11
N ILE A 18 -0.94 1.41 -22.00
CA ILE A 18 -0.17 2.66 -22.22
C ILE A 18 0.95 2.78 -21.17
N ASP A 19 0.65 2.58 -19.89
CA ASP A 19 1.67 2.61 -18.82
C ASP A 19 2.76 1.55 -19.05
N THR A 20 2.39 0.36 -19.51
CA THR A 20 3.31 -0.73 -19.85
C THR A 20 4.19 -0.35 -21.04
N ALA A 21 3.63 0.24 -22.09
CA ALA A 21 4.39 0.69 -23.26
C ALA A 21 5.42 1.78 -22.88
N HIS A 22 5.06 2.73 -22.03
CA HIS A 22 5.99 3.74 -21.53
C HIS A 22 7.14 3.13 -20.71
N ARG A 23 6.85 2.13 -19.85
CA ARG A 23 7.89 1.43 -19.08
C ARG A 23 8.80 0.60 -20.00
N ALA A 24 8.24 -0.08 -21.00
CA ALA A 24 9.03 -0.81 -21.99
C ALA A 24 9.97 0.11 -22.74
N LEU A 25 9.48 1.25 -23.23
CA LEU A 25 10.33 2.25 -23.90
C LEU A 25 11.43 2.79 -22.99
N GLN A 26 11.13 3.06 -21.72
CA GLN A 26 12.12 3.48 -20.73
C GLN A 26 13.21 2.41 -20.52
N SER A 27 12.82 1.13 -20.42
CA SER A 27 13.75 0.00 -20.26
C SER A 27 14.62 -0.19 -21.52
N CYS A 28 14.02 -0.08 -22.71
CA CYS A 28 14.78 -0.11 -23.96
C CYS A 28 15.85 1.00 -24.00
N GLY A 29 15.48 2.24 -23.64
CA GLY A 29 16.44 3.33 -23.57
C GLY A 29 17.56 3.09 -22.55
N GLN A 30 17.29 2.42 -21.42
CA GLN A 30 18.34 2.04 -20.48
C GLN A 30 19.30 1.01 -21.08
N ILE A 31 18.77 -0.01 -21.79
CA ILE A 31 19.56 -1.04 -22.47
C ILE A 31 20.45 -0.41 -23.55
N PHE A 32 19.91 0.47 -24.41
CA PHE A 32 20.69 1.14 -25.44
C PHE A 32 21.78 2.03 -24.86
N ARG A 33 21.51 2.81 -23.81
CA ARG A 33 22.54 3.61 -23.13
C ARG A 33 23.66 2.74 -22.54
N TYR A 34 23.33 1.60 -21.95
CA TYR A 34 24.32 0.64 -21.50
C TYR A 34 25.14 0.06 -22.68
N ALA A 35 24.47 -0.28 -23.78
CA ALA A 35 25.13 -0.80 -24.99
C ALA A 35 26.09 0.22 -25.62
N ILE A 36 25.73 1.50 -25.63
CA ILE A 36 26.63 2.61 -26.05
C ILE A 36 27.84 2.69 -25.12
N ALA A 37 27.61 2.70 -23.80
CA ALA A 37 28.67 2.78 -22.81
C ALA A 37 29.67 1.61 -22.86
N THR A 38 29.22 0.46 -23.37
CA THR A 38 30.05 -0.77 -23.56
C THR A 38 30.53 -0.97 -25.00
N GLY A 39 30.37 0.00 -25.88
CA GLY A 39 30.85 -0.05 -27.27
C GLY A 39 30.09 -1.04 -28.17
N ARG A 40 28.90 -1.48 -27.79
CA ARG A 40 28.09 -2.46 -28.55
C ARG A 40 27.20 -1.84 -29.61
N THR A 41 26.89 -0.56 -29.47
CA THR A 41 26.11 0.22 -30.43
C THR A 41 26.51 1.70 -30.28
N GLU A 42 26.29 2.46 -31.33
CA GLU A 42 26.60 3.91 -31.36
C GLU A 42 25.37 4.79 -31.06
N ARG A 43 24.15 4.21 -31.09
CA ARG A 43 22.91 4.99 -31.03
C ARG A 43 21.84 4.35 -30.12
N ASP A 44 21.14 5.22 -29.39
CA ASP A 44 19.91 4.86 -28.65
C ASP A 44 18.68 5.06 -29.56
N VAL A 45 18.26 4.01 -30.26
CA VAL A 45 17.09 4.05 -31.15
C VAL A 45 15.78 4.25 -30.37
N ALA A 46 15.75 3.94 -29.08
CA ALA A 46 14.58 4.18 -28.25
C ALA A 46 14.35 5.70 -27.99
N ALA A 47 15.40 6.50 -28.12
CA ALA A 47 15.31 7.95 -28.00
C ALA A 47 14.44 8.58 -29.10
N ASP A 48 14.42 7.98 -30.31
CA ASP A 48 13.64 8.47 -31.45
C ASP A 48 12.12 8.29 -31.23
N LEU A 49 11.75 7.38 -30.36
CA LEU A 49 10.34 7.13 -30.00
C LEU A 49 9.82 8.05 -28.89
N ARG A 50 10.61 9.02 -28.44
CA ARG A 50 10.15 10.01 -27.46
C ARG A 50 9.01 10.83 -28.07
N GLY A 51 7.88 10.86 -27.35
CA GLY A 51 6.67 11.55 -27.82
C GLY A 51 5.79 10.75 -28.80
N ALA A 52 6.24 9.57 -29.26
CA ALA A 52 5.43 8.70 -30.13
C ALA A 52 4.30 7.99 -29.40
N LEU A 53 4.45 7.78 -28.08
CA LEU A 53 3.42 7.14 -27.25
C LEU A 53 2.39 8.16 -26.75
N VAL A 54 1.13 7.72 -26.66
CA VAL A 54 0.05 8.53 -26.08
C VAL A 54 0.41 8.94 -24.65
N PRO A 55 0.30 10.25 -24.30
CA PRO A 55 0.64 10.71 -22.96
C PRO A 55 -0.18 10.03 -21.86
N VAL A 56 0.47 9.62 -20.79
CA VAL A 56 -0.20 9.06 -19.61
C VAL A 56 -0.85 10.18 -18.83
N LYS A 57 -2.18 10.22 -18.79
CA LYS A 57 -2.91 11.09 -17.87
C LYS A 57 -2.83 10.50 -16.45
N ARG A 58 -1.93 11.02 -15.63
CA ARG A 58 -1.82 10.61 -14.21
C ARG A 58 -3.06 11.12 -13.47
N LYS A 59 -3.77 10.21 -12.79
CA LYS A 59 -4.81 10.55 -11.82
C LYS A 59 -4.23 10.36 -10.43
N ALA A 60 -4.36 11.36 -9.58
CA ALA A 60 -4.01 11.21 -8.16
C ALA A 60 -4.87 10.10 -7.53
N PHE A 61 -4.32 9.43 -6.53
CA PHE A 61 -5.11 8.48 -5.74
C PHE A 61 -6.22 9.23 -5.01
N ALA A 62 -7.40 8.61 -4.95
CA ALA A 62 -8.50 9.16 -4.19
C ALA A 62 -8.15 9.15 -2.70
N THR A 63 -8.39 10.28 -2.05
CA THR A 63 -8.16 10.47 -0.62
C THR A 63 -9.26 11.37 -0.04
N ILE A 64 -9.59 11.15 1.22
CA ILE A 64 -10.54 11.96 1.97
C ILE A 64 -9.72 13.05 2.69
N THR A 65 -10.07 14.31 2.44
CA THR A 65 -9.41 15.48 3.07
C THR A 65 -10.36 16.30 3.93
N ASP A 66 -11.66 16.12 3.78
CA ASP A 66 -12.67 16.78 4.59
C ASP A 66 -12.67 16.23 6.02
N PRO A 67 -12.51 17.07 7.08
CA PRO A 67 -12.47 16.62 8.47
C PRO A 67 -13.73 15.86 8.92
N ALA A 68 -14.90 16.27 8.46
CA ALA A 68 -16.16 15.59 8.80
C ALA A 68 -16.21 14.17 8.21
N ALA A 69 -15.77 14.01 6.96
CA ALA A 69 -15.69 12.72 6.28
C ALA A 69 -14.59 11.83 6.88
N ILE A 70 -13.45 12.39 7.31
CA ILE A 70 -12.41 11.67 8.07
C ILE A 70 -13.01 11.16 9.39
N GLY A 71 -13.74 12.00 10.13
CA GLY A 71 -14.42 11.60 11.35
C GLY A 71 -15.44 10.49 11.15
N ALA A 72 -16.18 10.51 10.03
CA ALA A 72 -17.08 9.42 9.65
C ALA A 72 -16.32 8.11 9.40
N LEU A 73 -15.24 8.15 8.61
CA LEU A 73 -14.38 6.99 8.35
C LEU A 73 -13.85 6.37 9.65
N LEU A 74 -13.37 7.19 10.59
CA LEU A 74 -12.84 6.67 11.87
C LEU A 74 -13.92 5.98 12.69
N ARG A 75 -15.15 6.51 12.73
CA ARG A 75 -16.30 5.86 13.39
C ARG A 75 -16.66 4.54 12.71
N ASP A 76 -16.65 4.49 11.38
CA ASP A 76 -16.93 3.26 10.64
C ASP A 76 -15.84 2.18 10.88
N ILE A 77 -14.58 2.60 11.03
CA ILE A 77 -13.47 1.70 11.41
C ILE A 77 -13.70 1.15 12.83
N ASP A 78 -14.10 1.97 13.79
CA ASP A 78 -14.39 1.53 15.14
C ASP A 78 -15.59 0.57 15.22
N ALA A 79 -16.60 0.78 14.37
CA ALA A 79 -17.77 -0.08 14.24
C ALA A 79 -17.52 -1.34 13.40
N TYR A 80 -16.34 -1.48 12.78
CA TYR A 80 -16.06 -2.61 11.89
C TYR A 80 -16.06 -3.96 12.62
N SER A 81 -16.98 -4.85 12.27
CA SER A 81 -17.26 -6.10 13.00
C SER A 81 -16.67 -7.37 12.39
N ALA A 82 -16.05 -7.30 11.20
CA ALA A 82 -15.62 -8.51 10.45
C ALA A 82 -14.35 -9.19 10.99
N GLY A 83 -13.83 -8.75 12.13
CA GLY A 83 -12.75 -9.44 12.85
C GLY A 83 -11.82 -8.48 13.59
N PRO A 84 -11.38 -8.85 14.80
CA PRO A 84 -10.60 -7.97 15.69
C PRO A 84 -9.24 -7.59 15.10
N ILE A 85 -8.55 -8.52 14.42
CA ILE A 85 -7.23 -8.30 13.82
C ILE A 85 -7.31 -7.26 12.70
N THR A 86 -8.29 -7.37 11.78
CA THR A 86 -8.46 -6.42 10.69
C THR A 86 -8.89 -5.04 11.20
N ARG A 87 -9.79 -5.01 12.20
CA ARG A 87 -10.19 -3.75 12.85
C ARG A 87 -9.00 -3.06 13.50
N ALA A 88 -8.16 -3.80 14.24
CA ALA A 88 -6.96 -3.25 14.86
C ALA A 88 -5.97 -2.68 13.83
N ALA A 89 -5.78 -3.36 12.69
CA ALA A 89 -4.94 -2.85 11.59
C ALA A 89 -5.48 -1.53 11.02
N LEU A 90 -6.79 -1.42 10.80
CA LEU A 90 -7.44 -0.19 10.34
C LEU A 90 -7.34 0.93 11.37
N ARG A 91 -7.54 0.64 12.67
CA ARG A 91 -7.43 1.62 13.77
C ARG A 91 -5.99 2.10 13.95
N LEU A 92 -5.00 1.22 13.80
CA LEU A 92 -3.58 1.57 13.98
C LEU A 92 -3.04 2.41 12.82
N ALA A 93 -3.50 2.17 11.58
CA ALA A 93 -2.99 2.81 10.37
C ALA A 93 -2.85 4.35 10.46
N PRO A 94 -3.85 5.13 10.92
CA PRO A 94 -3.76 6.58 10.99
C PRO A 94 -2.76 7.09 12.05
N TYR A 95 -2.39 6.28 13.04
CA TYR A 95 -1.46 6.67 14.10
C TYR A 95 0.02 6.44 13.74
N VAL A 96 0.30 5.46 12.87
CA VAL A 96 1.69 5.07 12.58
C VAL A 96 2.20 5.58 11.23
N PHE A 97 1.33 5.96 10.32
CA PHE A 97 1.62 6.61 9.04
C PHE A 97 2.68 5.90 8.19
N VAL A 98 2.66 4.56 8.20
CA VAL A 98 3.56 3.70 7.41
C VAL A 98 2.88 3.19 6.15
N ARG A 99 3.65 2.59 5.24
CA ARG A 99 3.06 1.99 4.04
C ARG A 99 2.18 0.79 4.39
N PRO A 100 1.10 0.54 3.62
CA PRO A 100 0.19 -0.58 3.89
C PRO A 100 0.87 -1.96 3.96
N GLY A 101 1.94 -2.16 3.17
CA GLY A 101 2.72 -3.39 3.23
C GLY A 101 3.59 -3.51 4.49
N GLU A 102 4.11 -2.41 4.99
CA GLU A 102 4.86 -2.34 6.24
C GLU A 102 3.94 -2.66 7.43
N LEU A 103 2.77 -2.03 7.47
CA LEU A 103 1.75 -2.30 8.49
C LEU A 103 1.30 -3.77 8.46
N ALA A 104 0.89 -4.27 7.29
CA ALA A 104 0.41 -5.65 7.16
C ALA A 104 1.45 -6.69 7.55
N GLY A 105 2.75 -6.43 7.28
CA GLY A 105 3.87 -7.30 7.60
C GLY A 105 4.53 -7.06 8.97
N ALA A 106 3.91 -6.28 9.85
CA ALA A 106 4.45 -5.96 11.17
C ALA A 106 4.59 -7.20 12.06
N GLU A 107 5.70 -7.30 12.78
CA GLU A 107 6.01 -8.39 13.70
C GLU A 107 6.10 -7.87 15.14
N TRP A 108 5.61 -8.64 16.12
CA TRP A 108 5.62 -8.25 17.54
C TRP A 108 7.03 -7.89 18.04
N LYS A 109 8.06 -8.60 17.58
CA LYS A 109 9.46 -8.34 17.97
C LYS A 109 10.01 -6.98 17.54
N GLU A 110 9.32 -6.28 16.63
CA GLU A 110 9.71 -4.97 16.14
C GLU A 110 9.22 -3.83 17.06
N PHE A 111 8.34 -4.16 18.03
CA PHE A 111 7.73 -3.19 18.93
C PHE A 111 8.39 -3.20 20.30
N ASN A 112 8.85 -2.05 20.73
CA ASN A 112 9.22 -1.78 22.10
C ASN A 112 8.11 -0.94 22.74
N LEU A 113 7.18 -1.58 23.45
CA LEU A 113 6.03 -0.92 24.04
C LEU A 113 6.42 -0.01 25.22
N GLU A 114 7.48 -0.34 25.97
CA GLU A 114 8.00 0.47 27.07
C GLU A 114 8.60 1.79 26.57
N ALA A 115 9.37 1.73 25.48
CA ALA A 115 9.92 2.91 24.81
C ALA A 115 8.92 3.61 23.89
N ALA A 116 7.72 3.07 23.73
CA ALA A 116 6.70 3.53 22.79
C ALA A 116 7.24 3.69 21.35
N GLU A 117 7.94 2.67 20.85
CA GLU A 117 8.57 2.68 19.52
C GLU A 117 8.26 1.43 18.73
N TRP A 118 8.02 1.60 17.42
CA TRP A 118 8.05 0.54 16.42
C TRP A 118 9.29 0.70 15.55
N ARG A 119 10.18 -0.30 15.55
CA ARG A 119 11.45 -0.31 14.82
C ARG A 119 11.34 -1.22 13.61
N ILE A 120 11.05 -0.65 12.44
CA ILE A 120 10.93 -1.39 11.19
C ILE A 120 12.34 -1.66 10.64
N PRO A 121 12.76 -2.93 10.52
CA PRO A 121 14.12 -3.24 10.10
C PRO A 121 14.40 -2.86 8.64
N ALA A 122 15.63 -2.50 8.34
CA ALA A 122 16.08 -2.00 7.05
C ALA A 122 15.68 -2.88 5.85
N HIS A 123 15.69 -4.21 6.02
CA HIS A 123 15.33 -5.13 4.93
C HIS A 123 13.85 -5.09 4.53
N LYS A 124 12.97 -4.57 5.40
CA LYS A 124 11.54 -4.33 5.10
C LYS A 124 11.30 -2.97 4.44
N MET A 125 12.28 -2.06 4.51
CA MET A 125 12.13 -0.69 4.02
C MET A 125 12.62 -0.54 2.58
N LYS A 126 11.90 0.29 1.77
CA LYS A 126 12.29 0.59 0.39
C LYS A 126 13.68 1.23 0.30
N LYS A 127 14.04 2.09 1.26
CA LYS A 127 15.35 2.75 1.34
C LYS A 127 16.43 1.89 2.00
N ARG A 128 16.08 0.70 2.53
CA ARG A 128 16.99 -0.19 3.26
C ARG A 128 17.67 0.48 4.45
N GLU A 129 16.97 1.35 5.14
CA GLU A 129 17.37 2.02 6.37
C GLU A 129 16.39 1.67 7.48
N LEU A 130 16.89 1.56 8.73
CA LEU A 130 16.04 1.38 9.90
C LEU A 130 15.06 2.56 10.01
N HIS A 131 13.78 2.27 10.18
CA HIS A 131 12.76 3.29 10.38
C HIS A 131 12.13 3.15 11.77
N ILE A 132 12.23 4.20 12.58
CA ILE A 132 11.65 4.24 13.92
C ILE A 132 10.37 5.07 13.86
N VAL A 133 9.26 4.46 14.29
CA VAL A 133 7.94 5.08 14.37
C VAL A 133 7.59 5.27 15.84
N PRO A 134 7.45 6.50 16.35
CA PRO A 134 6.97 6.73 17.70
C PRO A 134 5.50 6.31 17.82
N LEU A 135 5.15 5.70 18.93
CA LEU A 135 3.79 5.22 19.18
C LEU A 135 3.07 6.19 20.14
N SER A 136 1.94 6.69 19.72
CA SER A 136 1.05 7.46 20.58
C SER A 136 0.41 6.56 21.65
N ARG A 137 -0.15 7.15 22.71
CA ARG A 137 -0.91 6.42 23.73
C ARG A 137 -2.04 5.59 23.09
N GLN A 138 -2.76 6.16 22.14
CA GLN A 138 -3.84 5.47 21.42
C GLN A 138 -3.31 4.26 20.60
N ALA A 139 -2.13 4.38 19.99
CA ALA A 139 -1.51 3.26 19.29
C ALA A 139 -1.13 2.13 20.25
N LEU A 140 -0.60 2.46 21.44
CA LEU A 140 -0.27 1.49 22.48
C LEU A 140 -1.53 0.76 22.98
N GLU A 141 -2.61 1.48 23.28
CA GLU A 141 -3.90 0.89 23.67
C GLU A 141 -4.42 -0.11 22.63
N ILE A 142 -4.32 0.22 21.33
CA ILE A 142 -4.70 -0.69 20.25
C ILE A 142 -3.81 -1.94 20.23
N LEU A 143 -2.51 -1.80 20.47
CA LEU A 143 -1.56 -2.90 20.48
C LEU A 143 -1.76 -3.81 21.70
N GLU A 144 -2.08 -3.27 22.88
CA GLU A 144 -2.42 -4.03 24.08
C GLU A 144 -3.67 -4.86 23.85
N ASP A 145 -4.75 -4.27 23.33
CA ASP A 145 -5.97 -4.99 22.96
C ASP A 145 -5.70 -6.10 21.94
N LEU A 146 -4.88 -5.79 20.92
CA LEU A 146 -4.53 -6.75 19.87
C LEU A 146 -3.74 -7.94 20.40
N ARG A 147 -2.95 -7.75 21.45
CA ARG A 147 -2.13 -8.80 22.07
C ARG A 147 -2.96 -9.99 22.54
N LEU A 148 -4.20 -9.76 22.95
CA LEU A 148 -5.14 -10.84 23.33
C LEU A 148 -5.45 -11.78 22.14
N TYR A 149 -5.40 -11.30 20.91
CA TYR A 149 -5.77 -12.05 19.71
C TYR A 149 -4.58 -12.62 18.94
N SER A 150 -3.46 -11.91 18.91
CA SER A 150 -2.30 -12.30 18.10
C SER A 150 -0.96 -12.30 18.84
N GLY A 151 -0.93 -11.98 20.14
CA GLY A 151 0.30 -11.90 20.93
C GLY A 151 1.11 -13.20 21.02
N HIS A 152 0.47 -14.34 20.76
CA HIS A 152 1.10 -15.67 20.69
C HIS A 152 1.64 -16.00 19.28
N THR A 153 1.47 -15.12 18.30
CA THR A 153 1.93 -15.30 16.91
C THR A 153 3.14 -14.42 16.62
N ARG A 154 3.82 -14.69 15.52
CA ARG A 154 4.93 -13.85 15.04
C ARG A 154 4.45 -12.47 14.60
N PHE A 155 3.32 -12.42 13.88
CA PHE A 155 2.83 -11.21 13.23
C PHE A 155 1.77 -10.50 14.08
N LEU A 156 1.78 -9.17 14.07
CA LEU A 156 0.69 -8.39 14.66
C LEU A 156 -0.66 -8.77 14.04
N PHE A 157 -0.66 -8.88 12.72
CA PHE A 157 -1.84 -9.13 11.91
C PHE A 157 -1.66 -10.43 11.13
N PRO A 158 -1.83 -11.60 11.78
CA PRO A 158 -1.75 -12.88 11.09
C PRO A 158 -2.87 -13.02 10.05
N SER A 159 -2.61 -13.83 9.02
CA SER A 159 -3.59 -14.15 7.99
C SER A 159 -4.69 -15.05 8.55
N ASN A 160 -5.94 -14.82 8.11
CA ASN A 160 -7.06 -15.72 8.43
C ASN A 160 -6.88 -17.16 7.88
N ARG A 161 -5.89 -17.38 7.00
CA ARG A 161 -5.57 -18.69 6.43
C ARG A 161 -4.46 -19.44 7.18
N GLY A 162 -4.04 -18.91 8.34
CA GLY A 162 -3.02 -19.50 9.22
C GLY A 162 -2.06 -18.47 9.79
N ASN A 163 -1.59 -18.74 11.02
CA ASN A 163 -0.76 -17.80 11.79
C ASN A 163 0.70 -17.69 11.30
N SER A 164 1.11 -18.51 10.33
CA SER A 164 2.47 -18.53 9.78
C SER A 164 2.75 -17.42 8.76
N ARG A 165 1.72 -16.71 8.31
CA ARG A 165 1.84 -15.62 7.33
C ARG A 165 1.13 -14.37 7.83
N PRO A 166 1.63 -13.17 7.49
CA PRO A 166 0.92 -11.94 7.80
C PRO A 166 -0.34 -11.79 6.93
N MET A 167 -1.24 -10.91 7.35
CA MET A 167 -2.30 -10.42 6.46
C MET A 167 -1.69 -9.73 5.23
N THR A 168 -2.46 -9.63 4.16
CA THR A 168 -2.02 -8.89 2.98
C THR A 168 -2.51 -7.45 3.03
N LYS A 169 -1.78 -6.52 2.38
CA LYS A 169 -2.23 -5.13 2.23
C LYS A 169 -3.59 -5.03 1.51
N GLU A 170 -3.89 -5.98 0.62
CA GLU A 170 -5.18 -6.12 -0.05
C GLU A 170 -6.30 -6.45 0.93
N GLY A 171 -5.99 -7.12 2.05
CA GLY A 171 -6.94 -7.39 3.15
C GLY A 171 -7.44 -6.11 3.82
N ILE A 172 -6.53 -5.17 4.08
CA ILE A 172 -6.86 -3.83 4.62
C ILE A 172 -7.73 -3.07 3.62
N LEU A 173 -7.33 -3.06 2.34
CA LEU A 173 -8.09 -2.41 1.27
C LEU A 173 -9.49 -3.02 1.11
N ALA A 174 -9.61 -4.35 1.17
CA ALA A 174 -10.89 -5.05 1.08
C ALA A 174 -11.83 -4.68 2.25
N ALA A 175 -11.29 -4.42 3.44
CA ALA A 175 -12.08 -3.98 4.58
C ALA A 175 -12.66 -2.57 4.34
N LEU A 176 -11.88 -1.62 3.81
CA LEU A 176 -12.38 -0.31 3.40
C LEU A 176 -13.51 -0.44 2.36
N ARG A 177 -13.37 -1.33 1.37
CA ARG A 177 -14.41 -1.57 0.35
C ARG A 177 -15.70 -2.13 0.96
N ARG A 178 -15.61 -3.01 1.97
CA ARG A 178 -16.79 -3.55 2.69
C ARG A 178 -17.51 -2.48 3.50
N MET A 179 -16.81 -1.47 3.99
CA MET A 179 -17.39 -0.31 4.67
C MET A 179 -17.98 0.72 3.70
N GLY A 180 -17.92 0.50 2.36
CA GLY A 180 -18.48 1.40 1.36
C GLY A 180 -17.50 2.44 0.80
N TYR A 181 -16.24 2.45 1.24
CA TYR A 181 -15.22 3.37 0.72
C TYR A 181 -14.64 2.84 -0.58
N ASP A 182 -15.22 3.22 -1.72
CA ASP A 182 -14.79 2.79 -3.05
C ASP A 182 -13.43 3.37 -3.46
N LYS A 183 -12.84 2.78 -4.53
CA LYS A 183 -11.53 3.18 -5.07
C LYS A 183 -11.45 4.65 -5.50
N ASP A 184 -12.61 5.25 -5.83
CA ASP A 184 -12.72 6.65 -6.24
C ASP A 184 -12.95 7.59 -5.04
N VAL A 185 -13.13 7.06 -3.83
CA VAL A 185 -13.29 7.80 -2.57
C VAL A 185 -11.99 7.75 -1.77
N MET A 186 -11.42 6.55 -1.56
CA MET A 186 -10.23 6.37 -0.75
C MET A 186 -9.41 5.16 -1.18
N THR A 187 -8.10 5.25 -1.01
CA THR A 187 -7.14 4.13 -1.12
C THR A 187 -6.29 4.04 0.15
N THR A 188 -5.54 2.95 0.31
CA THR A 188 -4.59 2.77 1.43
C THR A 188 -3.24 3.46 1.19
N HIS A 189 -3.10 4.24 0.13
CA HIS A 189 -1.89 5.01 -0.21
C HIS A 189 -2.09 6.48 0.05
#